data_0162dbe58325d50074c220bf310cd1d7
#
_entry.id   0162dbe58325d50074c220bf310cd1d7
#
_cell.length_a   1.000
_cell.length_b   1.000
_cell.length_c   1.000
_cell.angle_alpha   90.00
_cell.angle_beta   90.00
_cell.angle_gamma   90.00
#
_symmetry.space_group_name_H-M   'P 1'
#
loop_
_entity.id
_entity.type
_entity.pdbx_description
1 polymer ?
#
loop_
_entity_poly.entity_id
_entity_poly.type
_entity_poly.pdbx_seq_one_letter_code
_entity_poly.pdbx_strand_id
1 'polypeptide(L)'
;MQQKLQNTKNLVSDVFNKVYNKYDLMNNLMSFGVHKSWKKQLIYSMNPRNNKKLIDVACGTGDIAKLFINATNSRSKVSCVDPSKKMISFGKNKLKNYKNISWKVAKAEKLPFKDSQFDYYVISFGLRNTKNLSKSLSEAYRVLKKGGRFFCLEFSKIDNDYLDFLYQNYSKLIPMVGELIVGDKKPYEYLVKSIKEFIDQRELIDLMKKYKFEKCEYINLNGGIVALHSGWKV
;
A
#
# COMPACT_ATOMS: atom_id res chain seq x y z
N MET A 1 -6.85 -27.67 -1.93
CA MET A 1 -6.20 -26.43 -2.34
C MET A 1 -7.16 -25.24 -2.46
N GLN A 2 -8.34 -25.38 -3.08
CA GLN A 2 -9.34 -24.31 -3.20
C GLN A 2 -9.94 -23.83 -1.85
N GLN A 3 -10.19 -24.74 -0.90
CA GLN A 3 -10.72 -24.40 0.43
C GLN A 3 -9.74 -23.57 1.28
N LYS A 4 -8.43 -23.84 1.19
CA LYS A 4 -7.37 -23.04 1.85
C LYS A 4 -7.28 -21.62 1.28
N LEU A 5 -7.47 -21.46 -0.03
CA LEU A 5 -7.52 -20.17 -0.73
C LEU A 5 -8.80 -19.37 -0.38
N GLN A 6 -9.92 -20.06 -0.19
CA GLN A 6 -11.19 -19.42 0.23
C GLN A 6 -11.12 -18.91 1.67
N ASN A 7 -10.52 -19.68 2.59
CA ASN A 7 -10.35 -19.28 3.99
C ASN A 7 -9.41 -18.07 4.13
N THR A 8 -8.33 -18.00 3.36
CA THR A 8 -7.44 -16.81 3.32
C THR A 8 -8.17 -15.59 2.73
N LYS A 9 -9.09 -15.79 1.80
CA LYS A 9 -9.89 -14.71 1.18
C LYS A 9 -10.82 -14.00 2.15
N ASN A 10 -11.45 -14.76 3.04
CA ASN A 10 -12.34 -14.23 4.06
C ASN A 10 -11.54 -13.56 5.18
N LEU A 11 -10.38 -14.12 5.54
CA LEU A 11 -9.52 -13.61 6.59
C LEU A 11 -9.04 -12.16 6.32
N VAL A 12 -8.56 -11.87 5.10
CA VAL A 12 -8.10 -10.52 4.70
C VAL A 12 -9.23 -9.50 4.81
N SER A 13 -10.39 -9.82 4.21
CA SER A 13 -11.56 -8.93 4.26
C SER A 13 -12.05 -8.73 5.68
N ASP A 14 -12.11 -9.79 6.49
CA ASP A 14 -12.60 -9.75 7.86
C ASP A 14 -11.65 -9.00 8.78
N VAL A 15 -10.33 -9.17 8.62
CA VAL A 15 -9.30 -8.42 9.34
C VAL A 15 -9.49 -6.93 9.12
N PHE A 16 -9.52 -6.48 7.85
CA PHE A 16 -9.66 -5.05 7.54
C PHE A 16 -11.04 -4.49 7.93
N ASN A 17 -12.09 -5.29 7.87
CA ASN A 17 -13.44 -4.89 8.30
C ASN A 17 -13.60 -4.78 9.82
N LYS A 18 -12.78 -5.49 10.60
CA LYS A 18 -12.79 -5.41 12.08
C LYS A 18 -11.94 -4.26 12.61
N VAL A 19 -10.85 -3.93 11.93
CA VAL A 19 -9.87 -2.93 12.43
C VAL A 19 -9.91 -1.59 11.70
N TYR A 20 -10.91 -1.32 10.84
CA TYR A 20 -10.96 -0.08 10.05
C TYR A 20 -10.90 1.20 10.90
N ASN A 21 -11.51 1.19 12.10
CA ASN A 21 -11.50 2.30 13.05
C ASN A 21 -10.23 2.34 13.93
N LYS A 22 -9.46 1.25 13.99
CA LYS A 22 -8.19 1.12 14.72
C LYS A 22 -6.99 0.90 13.77
N TYR A 23 -7.21 1.09 12.45
CA TYR A 23 -6.20 0.85 11.42
C TYR A 23 -4.95 1.70 11.63
N ASP A 24 -5.11 2.96 11.99
CA ASP A 24 -3.97 3.84 12.31
C ASP A 24 -3.21 3.36 13.55
N LEU A 25 -3.91 2.81 14.54
CA LEU A 25 -3.29 2.23 15.73
C LEU A 25 -2.48 0.98 15.38
N MET A 26 -3.01 0.11 14.53
CA MET A 26 -2.30 -1.07 14.03
C MET A 26 -1.03 -0.68 13.26
N ASN A 27 -1.13 0.31 12.38
CA ASN A 27 0.04 0.82 11.66
C ASN A 27 1.05 1.48 12.59
N ASN A 28 0.61 2.23 13.60
CA ASN A 28 1.49 2.80 14.61
C ASN A 28 2.26 1.71 15.37
N LEU A 29 1.57 0.66 15.79
CA LEU A 29 2.19 -0.45 16.52
C LEU A 29 3.24 -1.17 15.66
N MET A 30 2.91 -1.49 14.38
CA MET A 30 3.83 -2.17 13.46
C MET A 30 5.05 -1.35 13.06
N SER A 31 4.92 -0.05 13.05
CA SER A 31 5.92 0.87 12.53
C SER A 31 6.59 1.73 13.60
N PHE A 32 6.37 1.47 14.88
CA PHE A 32 6.76 2.41 15.96
C PHE A 32 6.30 3.86 15.69
N GLY A 33 5.14 4.02 15.02
CA GLY A 33 4.61 5.33 14.68
C GLY A 33 5.24 6.00 13.44
N VAL A 34 6.31 5.44 12.85
CA VAL A 34 7.04 6.09 11.74
C VAL A 34 6.37 5.91 10.37
N HIS A 35 5.28 5.15 10.24
CA HIS A 35 4.57 4.95 8.96
C HIS A 35 4.13 6.29 8.32
N LYS A 36 3.84 7.29 9.11
CA LYS A 36 3.50 8.64 8.62
C LYS A 36 4.69 9.31 7.93
N SER A 37 5.90 9.11 8.47
CA SER A 37 7.14 9.59 7.87
C SER A 37 7.41 8.89 6.53
N TRP A 38 7.24 7.56 6.47
CA TRP A 38 7.41 6.80 5.23
C TRP A 38 6.43 7.26 4.13
N LYS A 39 5.17 7.54 4.48
CA LYS A 39 4.19 8.10 3.54
C LYS A 39 4.58 9.49 3.04
N LYS A 40 5.15 10.34 3.90
CA LYS A 40 5.70 11.64 3.50
C LYS A 40 6.90 11.47 2.57
N GLN A 41 7.81 10.53 2.89
CA GLN A 41 8.97 10.22 2.05
C GLN A 41 8.55 9.73 0.66
N LEU A 42 7.49 8.91 0.56
CA LEU A 42 6.92 8.50 -0.73
C LEU A 42 6.49 9.72 -1.55
N ILE A 43 5.75 10.66 -0.96
CA ILE A 43 5.31 11.88 -1.66
C ILE A 43 6.51 12.76 -2.05
N TYR A 44 7.51 12.88 -1.19
CA TYR A 44 8.74 13.60 -1.49
C TYR A 44 9.48 12.97 -2.68
N SER A 45 9.68 11.66 -2.69
CA SER A 45 10.32 10.92 -3.79
C SER A 45 9.51 10.95 -5.08
N MET A 46 8.18 11.02 -4.98
CA MET A 46 7.31 11.20 -6.14
C MET A 46 7.49 12.58 -6.78
N ASN A 47 7.79 13.61 -5.99
CA ASN A 47 7.90 15.02 -6.40
C ASN A 47 6.73 15.41 -7.33
N PRO A 48 5.48 15.40 -6.83
CA PRO A 48 4.30 15.51 -7.66
C PRO A 48 4.16 16.91 -8.24
N ARG A 49 3.88 16.97 -9.55
CA ARG A 49 3.56 18.21 -10.24
C ARG A 49 2.06 18.55 -10.16
N ASN A 50 1.72 19.83 -10.22
CA ASN A 50 0.33 20.30 -10.30
C ASN A 50 -0.39 19.75 -11.55
N ASN A 51 -1.73 19.73 -11.49
CA ASN A 51 -2.60 19.30 -12.60
C ASN A 51 -2.40 17.86 -13.06
N LYS A 52 -1.91 16.99 -12.16
CA LYS A 52 -1.69 15.57 -12.41
C LYS A 52 -2.79 14.70 -11.83
N LYS A 53 -2.90 13.47 -12.33
CA LYS A 53 -3.86 12.47 -11.87
C LYS A 53 -3.12 11.33 -11.17
N LEU A 54 -3.45 11.10 -9.91
CA LEU A 54 -2.97 9.97 -9.13
C LEU A 54 -4.08 8.91 -9.04
N ILE A 55 -3.71 7.64 -9.15
CA ILE A 55 -4.50 6.54 -8.61
C ILE A 55 -3.82 6.00 -7.35
N ASP A 56 -4.57 5.97 -6.24
CA ASP A 56 -4.14 5.43 -4.94
C ASP A 56 -4.88 4.10 -4.73
N VAL A 57 -4.17 2.98 -4.89
CA VAL A 57 -4.72 1.62 -4.86
C VAL A 57 -4.42 0.96 -3.52
N ALA A 58 -5.39 0.21 -2.98
CA ALA A 58 -5.44 -0.19 -1.58
C ALA A 58 -5.30 1.03 -0.65
N CYS A 59 -6.04 2.09 -0.99
CA CYS A 59 -5.91 3.41 -0.40
C CYS A 59 -6.31 3.48 1.08
N GLY A 60 -7.01 2.47 1.59
CA GLY A 60 -7.57 2.48 2.94
C GLY A 60 -8.43 3.71 3.18
N THR A 61 -8.04 4.54 4.13
CA THR A 61 -8.76 5.79 4.49
C THR A 61 -8.26 7.04 3.75
N GLY A 62 -7.35 6.88 2.75
CA GLY A 62 -6.93 7.95 1.85
C GLY A 62 -5.80 8.85 2.36
N ASP A 63 -4.90 8.35 3.18
CA ASP A 63 -3.79 9.16 3.70
C ASP A 63 -2.85 9.64 2.59
N ILE A 64 -2.52 8.78 1.63
CA ILE A 64 -1.68 9.13 0.47
C ILE A 64 -2.40 10.16 -0.40
N ALA A 65 -3.70 9.95 -0.64
CA ALA A 65 -4.52 10.90 -1.41
C ALA A 65 -4.48 12.30 -0.78
N LYS A 66 -4.65 12.40 0.55
CA LYS A 66 -4.56 13.67 1.29
C LYS A 66 -3.19 14.33 1.13
N LEU A 67 -2.11 13.56 1.33
CA LEU A 67 -0.75 14.07 1.20
C LEU A 67 -0.46 14.58 -0.21
N PHE A 68 -0.88 13.83 -1.23
CA PHE A 68 -0.70 14.22 -2.63
C PHE A 68 -1.46 15.50 -3.00
N ILE A 69 -2.73 15.62 -2.60
CA ILE A 69 -3.52 16.82 -2.85
C ILE A 69 -2.90 18.05 -2.17
N ASN A 70 -2.42 17.90 -0.95
CA ASN A 70 -1.75 18.99 -0.23
C ASN A 70 -0.43 19.39 -0.93
N ALA A 71 0.37 18.40 -1.37
CA ALA A 71 1.63 18.65 -2.08
C ALA A 71 1.45 19.32 -3.44
N THR A 72 0.25 19.23 -4.03
CA THR A 72 -0.10 19.86 -5.33
C THR A 72 -1.03 21.06 -5.19
N ASN A 73 -1.10 21.67 -3.99
CA ASN A 73 -1.94 22.83 -3.71
C ASN A 73 -3.39 22.68 -4.20
N SER A 74 -3.96 21.48 -4.05
CA SER A 74 -5.31 21.10 -4.50
C SER A 74 -5.57 21.24 -6.02
N ARG A 75 -4.53 21.34 -6.84
CA ARG A 75 -4.66 21.47 -8.30
C ARG A 75 -4.68 20.12 -9.04
N SER A 76 -4.46 19.03 -8.34
CA SER A 76 -4.44 17.67 -8.90
C SER A 76 -5.69 16.88 -8.52
N LYS A 77 -5.87 15.70 -9.13
CA LYS A 77 -7.00 14.80 -8.88
C LYS A 77 -6.52 13.45 -8.41
N VAL A 78 -7.24 12.83 -7.47
CA VAL A 78 -6.94 11.49 -6.97
C VAL A 78 -8.14 10.58 -7.17
N SER A 79 -7.87 9.35 -7.63
CA SER A 79 -8.82 8.25 -7.62
C SER A 79 -8.39 7.23 -6.58
N CYS A 80 -9.08 7.17 -5.46
CA CYS A 80 -8.89 6.21 -4.38
C CYS A 80 -9.61 4.90 -4.70
N VAL A 81 -8.91 3.78 -4.60
CA VAL A 81 -9.44 2.43 -4.84
C VAL A 81 -9.11 1.52 -3.69
N ASP A 82 -10.10 0.85 -3.12
CA ASP A 82 -9.92 -0.15 -2.07
C ASP A 82 -10.98 -1.24 -2.19
N PRO A 83 -10.66 -2.52 -1.93
CA PRO A 83 -11.66 -3.59 -1.94
C PRO A 83 -12.65 -3.53 -0.78
N SER A 84 -12.30 -2.84 0.32
CA SER A 84 -13.16 -2.69 1.50
C SER A 84 -14.13 -1.52 1.36
N LYS A 85 -15.42 -1.83 1.29
CA LYS A 85 -16.48 -0.79 1.31
C LYS A 85 -16.43 0.08 2.57
N LYS A 86 -16.05 -0.53 3.72
CA LYS A 86 -15.94 0.19 5.00
C LYS A 86 -14.80 1.22 4.97
N MET A 87 -13.62 0.84 4.44
CA MET A 87 -12.50 1.76 4.27
C MET A 87 -12.86 2.93 3.37
N ILE A 88 -13.49 2.66 2.23
CA ILE A 88 -13.97 3.69 1.30
C ILE A 88 -14.98 4.63 1.97
N SER A 89 -15.96 4.09 2.69
CA SER A 89 -16.97 4.90 3.39
C SER A 89 -16.33 5.80 4.44
N PHE A 90 -15.44 5.24 5.26
CA PHE A 90 -14.73 6.00 6.29
C PHE A 90 -13.83 7.09 5.67
N GLY A 91 -13.06 6.74 4.62
CA GLY A 91 -12.20 7.67 3.89
C GLY A 91 -12.98 8.84 3.27
N LYS A 92 -14.13 8.55 2.64
CA LYS A 92 -15.04 9.59 2.12
C LYS A 92 -15.48 10.58 3.19
N ASN A 93 -15.85 10.08 4.36
CA ASN A 93 -16.26 10.95 5.47
C ASN A 93 -15.08 11.76 6.02
N LYS A 94 -13.94 11.10 6.27
CA LYS A 94 -12.69 11.71 6.76
C LYS A 94 -12.20 12.84 5.85
N LEU A 95 -12.32 12.66 4.53
CA LEU A 95 -11.80 13.57 3.51
C LEU A 95 -12.92 14.31 2.73
N LYS A 96 -14.10 14.49 3.32
CA LYS A 96 -15.28 15.12 2.67
C LYS A 96 -15.02 16.51 2.11
N ASN A 97 -14.05 17.23 2.68
CA ASN A 97 -13.68 18.60 2.25
C ASN A 97 -12.76 18.60 1.01
N TYR A 98 -12.19 17.44 0.62
CA TYR A 98 -11.31 17.31 -0.54
C TYR A 98 -12.12 16.95 -1.79
N LYS A 99 -12.61 17.94 -2.53
CA LYS A 99 -13.48 17.76 -3.71
C LYS A 99 -12.76 17.06 -4.89
N ASN A 100 -11.43 17.03 -4.86
CA ASN A 100 -10.59 16.45 -5.92
C ASN A 100 -10.34 14.95 -5.75
N ILE A 101 -10.94 14.30 -4.74
CA ILE A 101 -10.78 12.88 -4.48
C ILE A 101 -12.04 12.13 -4.88
N SER A 102 -11.89 11.17 -5.79
CA SER A 102 -12.94 10.21 -6.16
C SER A 102 -12.66 8.84 -5.52
N TRP A 103 -13.71 8.05 -5.27
CA TRP A 103 -13.60 6.80 -4.51
C TRP A 103 -14.32 5.67 -5.24
N LYS A 104 -13.64 4.51 -5.40
CA LYS A 104 -14.21 3.31 -6.02
C LYS A 104 -13.88 2.06 -5.22
N VAL A 105 -14.84 1.16 -5.12
CA VAL A 105 -14.62 -0.18 -4.54
C VAL A 105 -14.15 -1.10 -5.65
N ALA A 106 -12.87 -1.50 -5.63
CA ALA A 106 -12.29 -2.44 -6.58
C ALA A 106 -11.01 -3.06 -6.03
N LYS A 107 -10.53 -4.12 -6.70
CA LYS A 107 -9.26 -4.79 -6.38
C LYS A 107 -8.16 -4.29 -7.30
N ALA A 108 -6.90 -4.37 -6.83
CA ALA A 108 -5.71 -4.01 -7.61
C ALA A 108 -5.59 -4.83 -8.92
N GLU A 109 -6.08 -6.08 -8.91
CA GLU A 109 -6.04 -7.00 -10.05
C GLU A 109 -7.08 -6.73 -11.14
N LYS A 110 -8.02 -5.81 -10.90
CA LYS A 110 -9.07 -5.40 -11.86
C LYS A 110 -9.55 -4.00 -11.53
N LEU A 111 -8.93 -3.02 -12.15
CA LEU A 111 -9.24 -1.61 -11.92
C LEU A 111 -10.31 -1.11 -12.88
N PRO A 112 -11.36 -0.41 -12.39
CA PRO A 112 -12.48 0.07 -13.20
C PRO A 112 -12.15 1.39 -13.93
N PHE A 113 -11.01 1.42 -14.63
CA PHE A 113 -10.50 2.57 -15.38
C PHE A 113 -10.03 2.14 -16.77
N LYS A 114 -10.09 3.07 -17.71
CA LYS A 114 -9.53 2.88 -19.05
C LYS A 114 -8.00 2.88 -19.01
N ASP A 115 -7.38 2.43 -20.08
CA ASP A 115 -5.93 2.47 -20.25
C ASP A 115 -5.40 3.91 -20.23
N SER A 116 -4.19 4.10 -19.78
CA SER A 116 -3.44 5.35 -19.90
C SER A 116 -4.17 6.59 -19.35
N GLN A 117 -4.73 6.47 -18.13
CA GLN A 117 -5.49 7.57 -17.50
C GLN A 117 -4.70 8.36 -16.45
N PHE A 118 -3.69 7.75 -15.82
CA PHE A 118 -3.03 8.31 -14.64
C PHE A 118 -1.57 8.66 -14.90
N ASP A 119 -1.13 9.77 -14.30
CA ASP A 119 0.26 10.19 -14.32
C ASP A 119 1.08 9.47 -13.25
N TYR A 120 0.44 9.15 -12.10
CA TYR A 120 1.03 8.42 -10.99
C TYR A 120 0.12 7.28 -10.54
N TYR A 121 0.73 6.15 -10.20
CA TYR A 121 0.10 5.03 -9.52
C TYR A 121 0.83 4.80 -8.19
N VAL A 122 0.06 4.69 -7.11
CA VAL A 122 0.60 4.35 -5.79
C VAL A 122 -0.14 3.17 -5.21
N ILE A 123 0.62 2.29 -4.58
CA ILE A 123 0.11 1.28 -3.65
C ILE A 123 0.98 1.31 -2.40
N SER A 124 0.37 1.59 -1.23
CA SER A 124 1.09 1.73 0.05
C SER A 124 0.56 0.74 1.06
N PHE A 125 1.43 -0.19 1.51
CA PHE A 125 1.11 -1.26 2.46
C PHE A 125 -0.06 -2.16 2.03
N GLY A 126 -0.25 -2.30 0.71
CA GLY A 126 -1.36 -3.04 0.13
C GLY A 126 -0.96 -4.14 -0.85
N LEU A 127 0.23 -4.06 -1.46
CA LEU A 127 0.64 -4.97 -2.54
C LEU A 127 0.75 -6.41 -2.04
N ARG A 128 1.29 -6.63 -0.83
CA ARG A 128 1.41 -7.97 -0.22
C ARG A 128 0.07 -8.65 0.02
N ASN A 129 -1.02 -7.88 0.11
CA ASN A 129 -2.38 -8.38 0.34
C ASN A 129 -3.14 -8.70 -0.96
N THR A 130 -2.54 -8.42 -2.11
CA THR A 130 -3.16 -8.75 -3.40
C THR A 130 -3.10 -10.26 -3.65
N LYS A 131 -4.12 -10.79 -4.32
CA LYS A 131 -4.19 -12.22 -4.61
C LYS A 131 -3.23 -12.65 -5.70
N ASN A 132 -2.88 -11.71 -6.58
CA ASN A 132 -2.03 -11.96 -7.73
C ASN A 132 -1.20 -10.72 -8.05
N LEU A 133 0.06 -10.74 -7.60
CA LEU A 133 1.02 -9.66 -7.83
C LEU A 133 1.16 -9.32 -9.33
N SER A 134 1.23 -10.36 -10.15
CA SER A 134 1.36 -10.23 -11.60
C SER A 134 0.22 -9.46 -12.24
N LYS A 135 -1.03 -9.81 -11.88
CA LYS A 135 -2.20 -9.08 -12.36
C LYS A 135 -2.25 -7.64 -11.82
N SER A 136 -1.84 -7.44 -10.57
CA SER A 136 -1.81 -6.11 -9.97
C SER A 136 -0.80 -5.18 -10.68
N LEU A 137 0.39 -5.70 -11.01
CA LEU A 137 1.40 -4.94 -11.76
C LEU A 137 0.98 -4.70 -13.22
N SER A 138 0.36 -5.70 -13.86
CA SER A 138 -0.20 -5.55 -15.21
C SER A 138 -1.28 -4.45 -15.27
N GLU A 139 -2.19 -4.42 -14.29
CA GLU A 139 -3.22 -3.37 -14.19
C GLU A 139 -2.61 -2.00 -13.88
N ALA A 140 -1.60 -1.95 -13.01
CA ALA A 140 -0.87 -0.72 -12.73
C ALA A 140 -0.23 -0.14 -14.00
N TYR A 141 0.44 -1.00 -14.77
CA TYR A 141 1.02 -0.61 -16.06
C TYR A 141 -0.05 -0.17 -17.06
N ARG A 142 -1.17 -0.89 -17.16
CA ARG A 142 -2.26 -0.58 -18.08
C ARG A 142 -2.84 0.81 -17.84
N VAL A 143 -3.15 1.14 -16.59
CA VAL A 143 -3.84 2.42 -16.26
C VAL A 143 -2.92 3.63 -16.25
N LEU A 144 -1.59 3.44 -16.16
CA LEU A 144 -0.62 4.50 -16.27
C LEU A 144 -0.50 4.99 -17.71
N LYS A 145 -0.32 6.28 -17.88
CA LYS A 145 0.07 6.91 -19.16
C LYS A 145 1.52 6.56 -19.50
N LYS A 146 1.90 6.68 -20.77
CA LYS A 146 3.32 6.81 -21.14
C LYS A 146 3.95 7.99 -20.39
N GLY A 147 5.15 7.81 -19.85
CA GLY A 147 5.79 8.76 -18.94
C GLY A 147 5.17 8.80 -17.53
N GLY A 148 4.22 7.92 -17.25
CA GLY A 148 3.65 7.77 -15.90
C GLY A 148 4.55 6.94 -14.99
N ARG A 149 4.45 7.18 -13.67
CA ARG A 149 5.33 6.56 -12.69
C ARG A 149 4.55 5.73 -11.67
N PHE A 150 5.03 4.51 -11.46
CA PHE A 150 4.55 3.58 -10.43
C PHE A 150 5.34 3.78 -9.15
N PHE A 151 4.65 3.68 -7.99
CA PHE A 151 5.26 3.68 -6.66
C PHE A 151 4.63 2.60 -5.79
N CYS A 152 5.46 1.83 -5.10
CA CYS A 152 5.05 0.86 -4.10
C CYS A 152 5.84 1.10 -2.81
N LEU A 153 5.13 1.42 -1.73
CA LEU A 153 5.68 1.50 -0.38
C LEU A 153 5.20 0.27 0.39
N GLU A 154 6.13 -0.62 0.77
CA GLU A 154 5.74 -1.88 1.40
C GLU A 154 6.81 -2.34 2.39
N PHE A 155 6.38 -3.13 3.38
CA PHE A 155 7.32 -3.88 4.24
C PHE A 155 8.19 -4.78 3.39
N SER A 156 9.44 -4.95 3.80
CA SER A 156 10.44 -5.64 3.00
C SER A 156 11.40 -6.46 3.87
N LYS A 157 12.45 -7.01 3.26
CA LYS A 157 13.48 -7.77 3.97
C LYS A 157 14.56 -6.82 4.48
N ILE A 158 14.95 -7.02 5.72
CA ILE A 158 16.02 -6.25 6.35
C ILE A 158 17.35 -6.87 5.95
N ASP A 159 18.25 -6.07 5.36
CA ASP A 159 19.55 -6.55 4.87
C ASP A 159 20.58 -6.75 6.00
N ASN A 160 20.35 -6.15 7.18
CA ASN A 160 21.26 -6.25 8.32
C ASN A 160 20.74 -7.28 9.31
N ASP A 161 21.50 -8.37 9.52
CA ASP A 161 21.10 -9.51 10.36
C ASP A 161 20.77 -9.11 11.81
N TYR A 162 21.49 -8.14 12.39
CA TYR A 162 21.22 -7.67 13.75
C TYR A 162 19.91 -6.89 13.83
N LEU A 163 19.66 -6.01 12.88
CA LEU A 163 18.36 -5.30 12.80
C LEU A 163 17.22 -6.24 12.51
N ASP A 164 17.42 -7.24 11.65
CA ASP A 164 16.40 -8.25 11.35
C ASP A 164 16.08 -9.07 12.61
N PHE A 165 17.09 -9.51 13.36
CA PHE A 165 16.91 -10.21 14.63
C PHE A 165 16.08 -9.37 15.62
N LEU A 166 16.42 -8.09 15.79
CA LEU A 166 15.68 -7.19 16.66
C LEU A 166 14.22 -7.00 16.20
N TYR A 167 14.03 -6.77 14.91
CA TYR A 167 12.70 -6.58 14.34
C TYR A 167 11.84 -7.85 14.43
N GLN A 168 12.43 -9.01 14.19
CA GLN A 168 11.73 -10.29 14.33
C GLN A 168 11.29 -10.56 15.77
N ASN A 169 12.14 -10.27 16.76
CA ASN A 169 11.76 -10.40 18.17
C ASN A 169 10.66 -9.42 18.56
N TYR A 170 10.76 -8.17 18.10
CA TYR A 170 9.69 -7.19 18.27
C TYR A 170 8.36 -7.67 17.64
N SER A 171 8.42 -8.16 16.40
CA SER A 171 7.22 -8.60 15.68
C SER A 171 6.48 -9.75 16.34
N LYS A 172 7.17 -10.59 17.12
CA LYS A 172 6.54 -11.66 17.94
C LYS A 172 5.67 -11.11 19.08
N LEU A 173 6.00 -9.91 19.58
CA LEU A 173 5.25 -9.27 20.66
C LEU A 173 3.98 -8.56 20.15
N ILE A 174 3.95 -8.20 18.87
CA ILE A 174 2.88 -7.40 18.27
C ILE A 174 1.50 -8.06 18.40
N PRO A 175 1.31 -9.38 18.14
CA PRO A 175 0.02 -10.03 18.33
C PRO A 175 -0.48 -9.97 19.78
N MET A 176 0.43 -10.10 20.75
CA MET A 176 0.09 -10.04 22.20
C MET A 176 -0.37 -8.63 22.58
N VAL A 177 0.40 -7.62 22.19
CA VAL A 177 0.03 -6.21 22.43
C VAL A 177 -1.25 -5.85 21.69
N GLY A 178 -1.42 -6.35 20.46
CA GLY A 178 -2.63 -6.16 19.66
C GLY A 178 -3.87 -6.76 20.32
N GLU A 179 -3.76 -7.95 20.92
CA GLU A 179 -4.83 -8.58 21.67
C GLU A 179 -5.24 -7.75 22.90
N LEU A 180 -4.28 -7.23 23.66
CA LEU A 180 -4.53 -6.37 24.81
C LEU A 180 -5.27 -5.07 24.43
N ILE A 181 -4.95 -4.47 23.28
CA ILE A 181 -5.50 -3.17 22.89
C ILE A 181 -6.83 -3.31 22.14
N VAL A 182 -6.97 -4.36 21.31
CA VAL A 182 -8.10 -4.52 20.37
C VAL A 182 -9.01 -5.67 20.73
N GLY A 183 -8.55 -6.61 21.60
CA GLY A 183 -9.29 -7.81 21.98
C GLY A 183 -9.25 -8.94 20.92
N ASP A 184 -8.39 -8.82 19.90
CA ASP A 184 -8.26 -9.84 18.85
C ASP A 184 -6.81 -9.83 18.30
N LYS A 185 -6.09 -10.94 18.45
CA LYS A 185 -4.70 -11.11 17.95
C LYS A 185 -4.62 -11.47 16.47
N LYS A 186 -5.67 -12.06 15.89
CA LYS A 186 -5.66 -12.57 14.51
C LYS A 186 -5.27 -11.55 13.44
N PRO A 187 -5.72 -10.29 13.49
CA PRO A 187 -5.28 -9.27 12.56
C PRO A 187 -3.76 -9.04 12.57
N TYR A 188 -3.16 -9.10 13.74
CA TYR A 188 -1.73 -8.85 13.93
C TYR A 188 -0.89 -10.06 13.54
N GLU A 189 -1.35 -11.30 13.86
CA GLU A 189 -0.74 -12.55 13.37
C GLU A 189 -0.72 -12.59 11.84
N TYR A 190 -1.85 -12.24 11.21
CA TYR A 190 -1.93 -12.12 9.75
C TYR A 190 -0.94 -11.10 9.20
N LEU A 191 -0.82 -9.94 9.83
CA LEU A 191 0.07 -8.87 9.40
C LEU A 191 1.53 -9.33 9.44
N VAL A 192 1.99 -9.88 10.58
CA VAL A 192 3.36 -10.42 10.72
C VAL A 192 3.63 -11.51 9.69
N LYS A 193 2.68 -12.44 9.51
CA LYS A 193 2.80 -13.51 8.52
C LYS A 193 2.90 -12.97 7.10
N SER A 194 2.03 -12.05 6.71
CA SER A 194 2.01 -11.49 5.36
C SER A 194 3.27 -10.70 5.00
N ILE A 195 3.89 -10.03 5.98
CA ILE A 195 5.19 -9.36 5.83
C ILE A 195 6.29 -10.39 5.59
N LYS A 196 6.32 -11.46 6.40
CA LYS A 196 7.34 -12.51 6.31
C LYS A 196 7.29 -13.27 4.98
N GLU A 197 6.08 -13.49 4.44
CA GLU A 197 5.84 -14.22 3.19
C GLU A 197 5.97 -13.34 1.94
N PHE A 198 6.09 -12.03 2.08
CA PHE A 198 6.22 -11.12 0.93
C PHE A 198 7.59 -11.24 0.27
N ILE A 199 7.63 -11.02 -1.02
CA ILE A 199 8.86 -11.01 -1.83
C ILE A 199 9.82 -9.91 -1.40
N ASP A 200 11.11 -10.10 -1.64
CA ASP A 200 12.12 -9.11 -1.32
C ASP A 200 12.18 -7.94 -2.33
N GLN A 201 13.06 -6.98 -2.06
CA GLN A 201 13.20 -5.76 -2.87
C GLN A 201 13.60 -6.07 -4.32
N ARG A 202 14.54 -7.00 -4.51
CA ARG A 202 15.09 -7.35 -5.84
C ARG A 202 14.08 -8.17 -6.63
N GLU A 203 13.44 -9.13 -5.98
CA GLU A 203 12.35 -9.91 -6.57
C GLU A 203 11.22 -9.01 -7.09
N LEU A 204 10.85 -7.95 -6.31
CA LEU A 204 9.84 -7.00 -6.77
C LEU A 204 10.33 -6.16 -7.96
N ILE A 205 11.59 -5.73 -7.98
CA ILE A 205 12.19 -5.04 -9.14
C ILE A 205 12.12 -5.93 -10.39
N ASP A 206 12.51 -7.20 -10.28
CA ASP A 206 12.50 -8.12 -11.42
C ASP A 206 11.08 -8.38 -11.92
N LEU A 207 10.14 -8.48 -10.99
CA LEU A 207 8.73 -8.61 -11.34
C LEU A 207 8.20 -7.33 -12.03
N MET A 208 8.57 -6.14 -11.57
CA MET A 208 8.21 -4.87 -12.22
C MET A 208 8.74 -4.81 -13.65
N LYS A 209 10.02 -5.15 -13.88
CA LYS A 209 10.63 -5.22 -15.21
C LYS A 209 9.92 -6.21 -16.14
N LYS A 210 9.54 -7.39 -15.62
CA LYS A 210 8.72 -8.38 -16.34
C LYS A 210 7.39 -7.79 -16.83
N TYR A 211 6.80 -6.87 -16.06
CA TYR A 211 5.59 -6.14 -16.43
C TYR A 211 5.86 -4.80 -17.12
N LYS A 212 7.01 -4.70 -17.81
CA LYS A 212 7.41 -3.61 -18.71
C LYS A 212 7.67 -2.26 -18.03
N PHE A 213 7.81 -2.23 -16.70
CA PHE A 213 8.30 -1.02 -16.06
C PHE A 213 9.80 -0.87 -16.32
N GLU A 214 10.22 0.35 -16.62
CA GLU A 214 11.62 0.72 -16.86
C GLU A 214 12.14 1.60 -15.73
N LYS A 215 13.47 1.75 -15.66
CA LYS A 215 14.17 2.53 -14.62
C LYS A 215 13.65 2.17 -13.22
N CYS A 216 13.48 0.86 -13.01
CA CYS A 216 13.02 0.33 -11.73
C CYS A 216 14.10 0.48 -10.68
N GLU A 217 13.75 1.08 -9.55
CA GLU A 217 14.63 1.32 -8.43
C GLU A 217 13.90 1.14 -7.10
N TYR A 218 14.63 0.93 -6.01
CA TYR A 218 14.08 0.98 -4.67
C TYR A 218 15.00 1.74 -3.70
N ILE A 219 14.41 2.25 -2.65
CA ILE A 219 15.09 2.91 -1.54
C ILE A 219 14.65 2.21 -0.26
N ASN A 220 15.62 1.69 0.49
CA ASN A 220 15.38 1.14 1.82
C ASN A 220 15.14 2.27 2.83
N LEU A 221 14.09 2.12 3.63
CA LEU A 221 13.76 3.03 4.72
C LEU A 221 13.92 2.29 6.04
N ASN A 222 14.49 2.98 7.03
CA ASN A 222 14.79 2.41 8.36
C ASN A 222 15.49 1.03 8.28
N GLY A 223 16.59 0.97 7.52
CA GLY A 223 17.42 -0.25 7.42
C GLY A 223 16.74 -1.41 6.67
N GLY A 224 15.75 -1.13 5.80
CA GLY A 224 15.06 -2.15 5.01
C GLY A 224 13.77 -2.69 5.61
N ILE A 225 13.34 -2.21 6.80
CA ILE A 225 12.02 -2.57 7.35
C ILE A 225 10.92 -2.28 6.34
N VAL A 226 11.07 -1.18 5.59
CA VAL A 226 10.18 -0.78 4.50
C VAL A 226 11.05 -0.41 3.30
N ALA A 227 10.59 -0.74 2.10
CA ALA A 227 11.17 -0.30 0.86
C ALA A 227 10.17 0.52 0.03
N LEU A 228 10.65 1.57 -0.59
CA LEU A 228 9.94 2.37 -1.56
C LEU A 228 10.46 2.02 -2.96
N HIS A 229 9.65 1.29 -3.73
CA HIS A 229 9.94 0.95 -5.12
C HIS A 229 9.35 1.98 -6.06
N SER A 230 10.01 2.24 -7.16
CA SER A 230 9.47 3.04 -8.26
C SER A 230 9.90 2.52 -9.63
N GLY A 231 9.09 2.80 -10.65
CA GLY A 231 9.36 2.46 -12.03
C GLY A 231 8.51 3.28 -12.98
N TRP A 232 8.94 3.37 -14.24
CA TRP A 232 8.29 4.18 -15.26
C TRP A 232 7.60 3.33 -16.31
N LYS A 233 6.47 3.79 -16.82
CA LYS A 233 5.90 3.31 -18.08
C LYS A 233 6.44 4.18 -19.21
N VAL A 234 7.24 3.59 -20.06
CA VAL A 234 7.84 4.26 -21.24
C VAL A 234 7.07 3.95 -22.50
#